data_e78569d033a629da589d44dcea878ddb
#
_entry.id   e78569d033a629da589d44dcea878ddb
#
_cell.length_a   1.000
_cell.length_b   1.000
_cell.length_c   1.000
_cell.angle_alpha   90.00
_cell.angle_beta   90.00
_cell.angle_gamma   90.00
#
_symmetry.space_group_name_H-M   'P 1'
#
loop_
_entity.id
_entity.type
_entity.pdbx_description
1 polymer ?
#
loop_
_entity_poly.entity_id
_entity_poly.type
_entity_poly.pdbx_seq_one_letter_code
_entity_poly.pdbx_strand_id
1 'polypeptide(L)'
;QRAYGSDVLSRISASNSGKKWEIQRCIRQDLQKLIRELLQKEKITEQQIQRIVIAGNTTMCHLLRGFSCETLGVAPFLPVDLSWMEGSAADFLGMKELDTKVVILPGISAFVGADIMAGIAKMNMHRSEGYHLLLDIGTNGEMVLGNCRHMYVTSTSAGPAFEGGNISCGMASIPGVISHVFMEETGKAGFQVIGETDGENKKQQAIGICGTGMIDLVYELREHQMIDGTYSDLYFDTGYELAEKVKFTQNDIRELQMAKAAIRAGVDILVKKAGIAFDEVDNCYLAGGFGTKIDIKKAAGI
;
A
#
# COMPACT_ATOMS: atom_id res chain seq x y z
N GLN A 1 -12.48 -11.31 5.21
CA GLN A 1 -11.13 -11.31 5.86
C GLN A 1 -11.05 -10.35 7.06
N ARG A 2 -11.67 -9.16 7.00
CA ARG A 2 -11.63 -8.16 8.10
C ARG A 2 -12.07 -8.70 9.46
N ALA A 3 -12.95 -9.69 9.49
CA ALA A 3 -13.38 -10.37 10.72
C ALA A 3 -12.24 -11.11 11.47
N TYR A 4 -11.15 -11.40 10.78
CA TYR A 4 -9.97 -12.11 11.34
C TYR A 4 -8.74 -11.21 11.50
N GLY A 5 -8.89 -9.91 11.33
CA GLY A 5 -7.85 -8.91 11.50
C GLY A 5 -7.75 -7.91 10.34
N SER A 6 -7.42 -6.68 10.67
CA SER A 6 -7.23 -5.58 9.71
C SER A 6 -5.86 -5.62 9.05
N ASP A 7 -4.87 -6.19 9.70
CA ASP A 7 -3.45 -6.20 9.32
C ASP A 7 -2.86 -7.62 9.31
N VAL A 8 -1.60 -7.74 8.90
CA VAL A 8 -0.87 -9.00 8.78
C VAL A 8 -0.70 -9.69 10.14
N LEU A 9 -0.31 -8.95 11.18
CA LEU A 9 -0.03 -9.52 12.51
C LEU A 9 -1.29 -10.09 13.17
N SER A 10 -2.40 -9.36 13.09
CA SER A 10 -3.68 -9.84 13.61
C SER A 10 -4.17 -11.10 12.89
N ARG A 11 -3.92 -11.23 11.57
CA ARG A 11 -4.24 -12.45 10.81
C ARG A 11 -3.33 -13.64 11.17
N ILE A 12 -2.04 -13.39 11.40
CA ILE A 12 -1.11 -14.40 11.91
C ILE A 12 -1.59 -14.90 13.28
N SER A 13 -1.92 -13.99 14.19
CA SER A 13 -2.44 -14.32 15.53
C SER A 13 -3.73 -15.13 15.45
N ALA A 14 -4.69 -14.72 14.63
CA ALA A 14 -5.93 -15.46 14.42
C ALA A 14 -5.68 -16.86 13.82
N SER A 15 -4.75 -16.98 12.86
CA SER A 15 -4.34 -18.26 12.28
C SER A 15 -3.76 -19.20 13.34
N ASN A 16 -2.85 -18.67 14.18
CA ASN A 16 -2.18 -19.43 15.23
C ASN A 16 -3.14 -19.81 16.36
N SER A 17 -4.24 -19.07 16.53
CA SER A 17 -5.34 -19.38 17.45
C SER A 17 -6.34 -20.40 16.88
N GLY A 18 -5.97 -21.16 15.83
CA GLY A 18 -6.76 -22.24 15.26
C GLY A 18 -7.70 -21.86 14.12
N LYS A 19 -7.76 -20.56 13.72
CA LYS A 19 -8.67 -20.09 12.66
C LYS A 19 -8.09 -20.14 11.24
N LYS A 20 -6.98 -20.83 11.04
CA LYS A 20 -6.27 -20.91 9.75
C LYS A 20 -7.18 -21.32 8.58
N TRP A 21 -7.97 -22.36 8.75
CA TRP A 21 -8.84 -22.88 7.69
C TRP A 21 -10.05 -22.00 7.40
N GLU A 22 -10.52 -21.28 8.41
CA GLU A 22 -11.58 -20.28 8.23
C GLU A 22 -11.07 -19.09 7.43
N ILE A 23 -9.87 -18.60 7.75
CA ILE A 23 -9.21 -17.50 7.02
C ILE A 23 -8.95 -17.93 5.58
N GLN A 24 -8.40 -19.13 5.35
CA GLN A 24 -8.19 -19.66 4.00
C GLN A 24 -9.50 -19.69 3.19
N ARG A 25 -10.59 -20.18 3.81
CA ARG A 25 -11.90 -20.20 3.16
C ARG A 25 -12.37 -18.78 2.77
N CYS A 26 -12.22 -17.81 3.65
CA CYS A 26 -12.56 -16.43 3.34
C CYS A 26 -11.74 -15.87 2.18
N ILE A 27 -10.41 -16.11 2.16
CA ILE A 27 -9.55 -15.67 1.06
C ILE A 27 -10.03 -16.29 -0.27
N ARG A 28 -10.32 -17.60 -0.27
CA ARG A 28 -10.82 -18.29 -1.46
C ARG A 28 -12.16 -17.73 -1.93
N GLN A 29 -13.10 -17.49 -1.03
CA GLN A 29 -14.40 -16.89 -1.34
C GLN A 29 -14.27 -15.49 -1.92
N ASP A 30 -13.41 -14.64 -1.36
CA ASP A 30 -13.15 -13.30 -1.88
C ASP A 30 -12.56 -13.37 -3.30
N LEU A 31 -11.57 -14.24 -3.53
CA LEU A 31 -10.98 -14.43 -4.86
C LEU A 31 -11.99 -14.98 -5.88
N GLN A 32 -12.80 -15.97 -5.50
CA GLN A 32 -13.89 -16.49 -6.35
C GLN A 32 -14.87 -15.41 -6.74
N LYS A 33 -15.28 -14.57 -5.77
CA LYS A 33 -16.18 -13.43 -6.02
C LYS A 33 -15.56 -12.46 -7.01
N LEU A 34 -14.31 -12.05 -6.79
CA LEU A 34 -13.60 -11.13 -7.69
C LEU A 34 -13.45 -11.68 -9.10
N ILE A 35 -13.15 -12.98 -9.25
CA ILE A 35 -13.05 -13.63 -10.57
C ILE A 35 -14.41 -13.56 -11.28
N ARG A 36 -15.52 -13.92 -10.62
CA ARG A 36 -16.86 -13.84 -11.21
C ARG A 36 -17.24 -12.40 -11.59
N GLU A 37 -16.95 -11.42 -10.74
CA GLU A 37 -17.19 -10.01 -11.04
C GLU A 37 -16.38 -9.54 -12.26
N LEU A 38 -15.11 -9.94 -12.38
CA LEU A 38 -14.28 -9.62 -13.54
C LEU A 38 -14.84 -10.25 -14.82
N LEU A 39 -15.21 -11.54 -14.80
CA LEU A 39 -15.82 -12.21 -15.94
C LEU A 39 -17.09 -11.48 -16.42
N GLN A 40 -17.94 -11.11 -15.48
CA GLN A 40 -19.18 -10.37 -15.79
C GLN A 40 -18.88 -8.97 -16.37
N LYS A 41 -17.96 -8.24 -15.77
CA LYS A 41 -17.57 -6.90 -16.19
C LYS A 41 -16.98 -6.90 -17.59
N GLU A 42 -16.06 -7.82 -17.86
CA GLU A 42 -15.36 -7.93 -19.15
C GLU A 42 -16.15 -8.73 -20.19
N LYS A 43 -17.32 -9.29 -19.81
CA LYS A 43 -18.19 -10.10 -20.67
C LYS A 43 -17.46 -11.28 -21.32
N ILE A 44 -16.59 -11.92 -20.56
CA ILE A 44 -15.84 -13.12 -20.96
C ILE A 44 -16.33 -14.35 -20.18
N THR A 45 -16.08 -15.55 -20.75
CA THR A 45 -16.45 -16.83 -20.15
C THR A 45 -15.26 -17.46 -19.42
N GLU A 46 -15.54 -18.43 -18.56
CA GLU A 46 -14.51 -19.16 -17.82
C GLU A 46 -13.50 -19.86 -18.74
N GLN A 47 -13.95 -20.36 -19.88
CA GLN A 47 -13.11 -21.05 -20.88
C GLN A 47 -12.08 -20.10 -21.56
N GLN A 48 -12.29 -18.80 -21.48
CA GLN A 48 -11.38 -17.81 -22.05
C GLN A 48 -10.23 -17.46 -21.08
N ILE A 49 -10.31 -17.91 -19.83
CA ILE A 49 -9.23 -17.70 -18.86
C ILE A 49 -8.11 -18.72 -19.11
N GLN A 50 -6.99 -18.27 -19.61
CA GLN A 50 -5.83 -19.12 -19.85
C GLN A 50 -5.03 -19.41 -18.58
N ARG A 51 -4.91 -18.43 -17.69
CA ARG A 51 -4.13 -18.53 -16.46
C ARG A 51 -4.56 -17.48 -15.43
N ILE A 52 -4.52 -17.85 -14.15
CA ILE A 52 -4.67 -16.94 -13.02
C ILE A 52 -3.31 -16.82 -12.34
N VAL A 53 -2.81 -15.61 -12.18
CA VAL A 53 -1.57 -15.32 -11.45
C VAL A 53 -1.91 -14.59 -10.16
N ILE A 54 -1.43 -15.12 -9.05
CA ILE A 54 -1.64 -14.56 -7.71
C ILE A 54 -0.32 -14.02 -7.20
N ALA A 55 -0.32 -12.74 -6.83
CA ALA A 55 0.75 -12.06 -6.13
C ALA A 55 0.18 -11.39 -4.87
N GLY A 56 0.90 -11.45 -3.78
CA GLY A 56 0.50 -10.85 -2.53
C GLY A 56 1.59 -10.98 -1.48
N ASN A 57 1.40 -10.34 -0.33
CA ASN A 57 2.38 -10.45 0.75
C ASN A 57 2.52 -11.91 1.23
N THR A 58 3.64 -12.19 1.88
CA THR A 58 4.01 -13.55 2.29
C THR A 58 2.95 -14.20 3.16
N THR A 59 2.40 -13.51 4.13
CA THR A 59 1.36 -14.04 5.03
C THR A 59 0.09 -14.42 4.27
N MET A 60 -0.36 -13.57 3.35
CA MET A 60 -1.57 -13.87 2.57
C MET A 60 -1.37 -15.06 1.63
N CYS A 61 -0.18 -15.19 1.03
CA CYS A 61 0.18 -16.36 0.22
C CYS A 61 0.24 -17.64 1.07
N HIS A 62 0.78 -17.58 2.30
CA HIS A 62 0.80 -18.71 3.23
C HIS A 62 -0.61 -19.15 3.63
N LEU A 63 -1.47 -18.20 4.00
CA LEU A 63 -2.85 -18.47 4.39
C LEU A 63 -3.67 -19.05 3.23
N LEU A 64 -3.49 -18.55 2.01
CA LEU A 64 -4.14 -19.11 0.82
C LEU A 64 -3.70 -20.57 0.57
N ARG A 65 -2.41 -20.85 0.75
CA ARG A 65 -1.81 -22.19 0.60
C ARG A 65 -2.13 -23.14 1.78
N GLY A 66 -2.67 -22.60 2.89
CA GLY A 66 -2.96 -23.37 4.11
C GLY A 66 -1.71 -23.69 4.94
N PHE A 67 -0.61 -22.96 4.74
CA PHE A 67 0.60 -23.14 5.55
C PHE A 67 0.44 -22.58 6.95
N SER A 68 1.27 -23.05 7.89
CA SER A 68 1.37 -22.45 9.21
C SER A 68 1.97 -21.06 9.13
N CYS A 69 1.44 -20.14 9.95
CA CYS A 69 1.99 -18.81 10.13
C CYS A 69 2.71 -18.64 11.48
N GLU A 70 2.92 -19.73 12.24
CA GLU A 70 3.56 -19.67 13.56
C GLU A 70 4.92 -18.98 13.49
N THR A 71 5.79 -19.46 12.60
CA THR A 71 7.14 -18.93 12.45
C THR A 71 7.22 -17.56 11.78
N LEU A 72 6.15 -17.12 11.12
CA LEU A 72 6.06 -15.75 10.58
C LEU A 72 5.80 -14.69 11.66
N GLY A 73 5.21 -15.08 12.79
CA GLY A 73 4.88 -14.15 13.88
C GLY A 73 5.95 -14.03 14.97
N VAL A 74 7.01 -14.83 14.92
CA VAL A 74 8.05 -14.93 15.97
C VAL A 74 9.44 -14.91 15.34
N ALA A 75 10.36 -14.17 15.95
CA ALA A 75 11.75 -14.19 15.48
C ALA A 75 12.31 -15.63 15.45
N PRO A 76 13.05 -16.02 14.41
CA PRO A 76 13.63 -15.20 13.33
C PRO A 76 12.72 -15.01 12.09
N PHE A 77 11.39 -15.11 12.21
CA PHE A 77 10.41 -14.82 11.15
C PHE A 77 10.62 -15.68 9.89
N LEU A 78 10.55 -17.00 10.05
CA LEU A 78 10.83 -17.94 8.96
C LEU A 78 9.55 -18.32 8.20
N PRO A 79 9.48 -18.07 6.89
CA PRO A 79 8.40 -18.58 6.07
C PRO A 79 8.52 -20.08 5.86
N VAL A 80 7.38 -20.78 5.73
CA VAL A 80 7.34 -22.22 5.45
C VAL A 80 7.86 -22.51 4.05
N ASP A 81 7.37 -21.78 3.05
CA ASP A 81 7.79 -21.93 1.66
C ASP A 81 7.48 -20.64 0.87
N LEU A 82 8.48 -20.14 0.16
CA LEU A 82 8.40 -18.95 -0.69
C LEU A 82 8.47 -19.28 -2.18
N SER A 83 8.55 -20.57 -2.55
CA SER A 83 8.77 -20.99 -3.92
C SER A 83 7.57 -20.69 -4.83
N TRP A 84 7.85 -20.65 -6.13
CA TRP A 84 6.84 -20.69 -7.17
C TRP A 84 5.94 -21.91 -7.00
N MET A 85 4.63 -21.72 -7.10
CA MET A 85 3.67 -22.82 -7.13
C MET A 85 2.75 -22.71 -8.32
N GLU A 86 2.46 -23.88 -8.92
CA GLU A 86 1.48 -24.01 -9.99
C GLU A 86 0.54 -25.19 -9.66
N GLY A 87 -0.75 -25.01 -9.92
CA GLY A 87 -1.78 -26.01 -9.69
C GLY A 87 -3.09 -25.63 -10.37
N SER A 88 -4.16 -26.34 -10.05
CA SER A 88 -5.49 -26.08 -10.62
C SER A 88 -6.25 -25.00 -9.82
N ALA A 89 -7.26 -24.40 -10.46
CA ALA A 89 -8.19 -23.50 -9.76
C ALA A 89 -8.99 -24.26 -8.67
N ALA A 90 -9.21 -25.57 -8.84
CA ALA A 90 -9.81 -26.40 -7.82
C ALA A 90 -8.95 -26.50 -6.56
N ASP A 91 -7.64 -26.69 -6.71
CA ASP A 91 -6.71 -26.86 -5.58
C ASP A 91 -6.52 -25.57 -4.78
N PHE A 92 -6.23 -24.47 -5.46
CA PHE A 92 -5.92 -23.20 -4.80
C PHE A 92 -7.16 -22.38 -4.44
N LEU A 93 -8.17 -22.39 -5.31
CA LEU A 93 -9.33 -21.51 -5.17
C LEU A 93 -10.61 -22.26 -4.78
N GLY A 94 -10.61 -23.60 -4.88
CA GLY A 94 -11.82 -24.41 -4.67
C GLY A 94 -12.85 -24.27 -5.80
N MET A 95 -12.44 -23.81 -7.00
CA MET A 95 -13.29 -23.63 -8.19
C MET A 95 -13.12 -24.84 -9.11
N LYS A 96 -13.96 -25.86 -8.91
CA LYS A 96 -13.92 -27.10 -9.71
C LYS A 96 -14.46 -26.92 -11.12
N GLU A 97 -15.32 -25.91 -11.29
CA GLU A 97 -15.90 -25.53 -12.58
C GLU A 97 -14.91 -24.83 -13.51
N LEU A 98 -13.82 -24.30 -12.97
CA LEU A 98 -12.84 -23.53 -13.72
C LEU A 98 -11.63 -24.41 -14.07
N ASP A 99 -11.56 -24.85 -15.33
CA ASP A 99 -10.42 -25.61 -15.85
C ASP A 99 -9.28 -24.68 -16.26
N THR A 100 -8.58 -24.15 -15.27
CA THR A 100 -7.53 -23.14 -15.48
C THR A 100 -6.37 -23.36 -14.51
N LYS A 101 -5.16 -23.10 -15.00
CA LYS A 101 -3.96 -23.08 -14.18
C LYS A 101 -3.89 -21.84 -13.31
N VAL A 102 -3.58 -22.05 -12.05
CA VAL A 102 -3.30 -20.98 -11.07
C VAL A 102 -1.82 -21.02 -10.71
N VAL A 103 -1.20 -19.87 -10.75
CA VAL A 103 0.20 -19.66 -10.38
C VAL A 103 0.22 -18.73 -9.18
N ILE A 104 0.92 -19.11 -8.12
CA ILE A 104 1.28 -18.22 -7.01
C ILE A 104 2.75 -17.88 -7.20
N LEU A 105 3.03 -16.57 -7.33
CA LEU A 105 4.39 -16.09 -7.52
C LEU A 105 5.24 -16.33 -6.27
N PRO A 106 6.58 -16.50 -6.44
CA PRO A 106 7.47 -16.68 -5.30
C PRO A 106 7.58 -15.42 -4.46
N GLY A 107 7.73 -15.59 -3.15
CA GLY A 107 8.10 -14.50 -2.24
C GLY A 107 9.62 -14.37 -2.10
N ILE A 108 10.06 -13.32 -1.41
CA ILE A 108 11.48 -13.05 -1.16
C ILE A 108 11.84 -13.35 0.30
N SER A 109 10.99 -12.92 1.23
CA SER A 109 11.20 -13.13 2.68
C SER A 109 9.87 -13.14 3.43
N ALA A 110 9.92 -13.25 4.75
CA ALA A 110 8.73 -13.12 5.60
C ALA A 110 8.01 -11.77 5.42
N PHE A 111 8.74 -10.70 5.15
CA PHE A 111 8.23 -9.33 5.06
C PHE A 111 8.19 -8.77 3.64
N VAL A 112 8.72 -9.48 2.65
CA VAL A 112 8.76 -9.05 1.25
C VAL A 112 8.18 -10.17 0.40
N GLY A 113 6.96 -9.99 -0.05
CA GLY A 113 6.15 -11.02 -0.67
C GLY A 113 6.25 -11.09 -2.19
N ALA A 114 5.30 -11.81 -2.76
CA ALA A 114 5.18 -12.01 -4.20
C ALA A 114 4.67 -10.76 -4.95
N ASP A 115 4.02 -9.83 -4.26
CA ASP A 115 3.64 -8.51 -4.74
C ASP A 115 4.87 -7.70 -5.18
N ILE A 116 5.91 -7.69 -4.35
CA ILE A 116 7.18 -7.04 -4.67
C ILE A 116 7.91 -7.76 -5.81
N MET A 117 7.86 -9.10 -5.85
CA MET A 117 8.40 -9.87 -6.97
C MET A 117 7.69 -9.51 -8.29
N ALA A 118 6.38 -9.33 -8.26
CA ALA A 118 5.63 -8.86 -9.42
C ALA A 118 6.04 -7.44 -9.84
N GLY A 119 6.28 -6.55 -8.89
CA GLY A 119 6.81 -5.20 -9.13
C GLY A 119 8.18 -5.22 -9.82
N ILE A 120 9.13 -6.00 -9.29
CA ILE A 120 10.47 -6.20 -9.89
C ILE A 120 10.35 -6.66 -11.36
N ALA A 121 9.48 -7.64 -11.60
CA ALA A 121 9.26 -8.17 -12.94
C ALA A 121 8.62 -7.12 -13.88
N LYS A 122 7.62 -6.38 -13.40
CA LYS A 122 6.92 -5.34 -14.18
C LYS A 122 7.83 -4.20 -14.57
N MET A 123 8.73 -3.77 -13.67
CA MET A 123 9.69 -2.69 -13.91
C MET A 123 10.94 -3.17 -14.65
N ASN A 124 11.04 -4.45 -14.99
CA ASN A 124 12.21 -5.06 -15.65
C ASN A 124 13.55 -4.82 -14.91
N MET A 125 13.53 -4.60 -13.61
CA MET A 125 14.72 -4.32 -12.79
C MET A 125 15.78 -5.42 -12.95
N HIS A 126 15.33 -6.68 -13.06
CA HIS A 126 16.20 -7.85 -13.27
C HIS A 126 16.92 -7.90 -14.63
N ARG A 127 16.63 -6.96 -15.53
CA ARG A 127 17.26 -6.84 -16.87
C ARG A 127 18.01 -5.53 -17.06
N SER A 128 17.87 -4.59 -16.15
CA SER A 128 18.54 -3.28 -16.22
C SER A 128 19.94 -3.35 -15.66
N GLU A 129 20.90 -2.70 -16.28
CA GLU A 129 22.26 -2.53 -15.74
C GLU A 129 22.32 -1.42 -14.70
N GLY A 130 21.50 -0.38 -14.84
CA GLY A 130 21.40 0.72 -13.89
C GLY A 130 20.59 0.37 -12.64
N TYR A 131 20.80 1.12 -11.57
CA TYR A 131 20.08 0.92 -10.32
C TYR A 131 18.69 1.54 -10.37
N HIS A 132 17.70 0.78 -9.92
CA HIS A 132 16.32 1.23 -9.78
C HIS A 132 15.84 1.00 -8.36
N LEU A 133 15.03 1.92 -7.86
CA LEU A 133 14.36 1.84 -6.56
C LEU A 133 12.87 1.59 -6.79
N LEU A 134 12.32 0.54 -6.18
CA LEU A 134 10.89 0.27 -6.11
C LEU A 134 10.44 0.47 -4.66
N LEU A 135 9.42 1.30 -4.45
CA LEU A 135 8.78 1.56 -3.17
C LEU A 135 7.31 1.13 -3.26
N ASP A 136 6.91 0.18 -2.45
CA ASP A 136 5.50 -0.14 -2.23
C ASP A 136 5.08 0.42 -0.87
N ILE A 137 4.26 1.46 -0.91
CA ILE A 137 3.90 2.23 0.28
C ILE A 137 2.48 1.86 0.72
N GLY A 138 2.41 1.11 1.81
CA GLY A 138 1.19 0.75 2.54
C GLY A 138 1.39 0.97 4.04
N THR A 139 0.79 0.12 4.86
CA THR A 139 1.03 0.05 6.31
C THR A 139 2.50 -0.26 6.63
N ASN A 140 3.14 -1.09 5.78
CA ASN A 140 4.58 -1.22 5.72
C ASN A 140 5.10 -0.52 4.46
N GLY A 141 6.38 -0.20 4.45
CA GLY A 141 7.08 0.25 3.25
C GLY A 141 8.01 -0.85 2.77
N GLU A 142 7.57 -1.65 1.81
CA GLU A 142 8.42 -2.62 1.16
C GLU A 142 9.24 -1.95 0.05
N MET A 143 10.54 -2.26 0.00
CA MET A 143 11.47 -1.55 -0.88
C MET A 143 12.45 -2.50 -1.53
N VAL A 144 12.77 -2.22 -2.79
CA VAL A 144 13.82 -2.90 -3.54
C VAL A 144 14.72 -1.87 -4.20
N LEU A 145 16.02 -1.98 -4.00
CA LEU A 145 17.03 -1.26 -4.75
C LEU A 145 17.91 -2.26 -5.48
N GLY A 146 18.07 -2.12 -6.79
CA GLY A 146 18.95 -3.05 -7.51
C GLY A 146 18.92 -2.93 -9.01
N ASN A 147 19.61 -3.88 -9.63
CA ASN A 147 19.78 -4.03 -11.06
C ASN A 147 19.84 -5.52 -11.44
N CYS A 148 20.25 -5.84 -12.69
CA CYS A 148 20.35 -7.23 -13.15
C CYS A 148 21.40 -8.08 -12.41
N ARG A 149 22.31 -7.47 -11.66
CA ARG A 149 23.42 -8.17 -10.96
C ARG A 149 23.11 -8.37 -9.48
N HIS A 150 22.54 -7.36 -8.84
CA HIS A 150 22.29 -7.37 -7.39
C HIS A 150 20.97 -6.68 -7.09
N MET A 151 20.20 -7.24 -6.17
CA MET A 151 19.00 -6.64 -5.61
C MET A 151 19.05 -6.72 -4.08
N TYR A 152 18.76 -5.61 -3.44
CA TYR A 152 18.65 -5.46 -2.00
C TYR A 152 17.20 -5.15 -1.68
N VAL A 153 16.66 -5.84 -0.69
CA VAL A 153 15.25 -5.67 -0.28
C VAL A 153 15.16 -5.38 1.21
N THR A 154 14.20 -4.57 1.58
CA THR A 154 13.86 -4.33 2.98
C THR A 154 12.36 -4.05 3.12
N SER A 155 11.87 -4.16 4.34
CA SER A 155 10.55 -3.69 4.73
C SER A 155 10.69 -2.83 5.97
N THR A 156 10.02 -1.68 6.00
CA THR A 156 9.99 -0.77 7.13
C THR A 156 8.59 -0.67 7.71
N SER A 157 8.49 -0.51 9.01
CA SER A 157 7.22 -0.26 9.68
C SER A 157 6.89 1.23 9.58
N ALA A 158 6.34 1.64 8.43
CA ALA A 158 5.93 3.03 8.19
C ALA A 158 4.70 3.43 9.02
N GLY A 159 3.91 2.44 9.45
CA GLY A 159 2.63 2.66 10.11
C GLY A 159 1.51 3.02 9.12
N PRO A 160 0.25 3.07 9.57
CA PRO A 160 -0.89 3.23 8.70
C PRO A 160 -1.19 4.70 8.30
N ALA A 161 -0.30 5.66 8.57
CA ALA A 161 -0.55 7.07 8.34
C ALA A 161 -0.93 7.39 6.89
N PHE A 162 -0.22 6.81 5.91
CA PHE A 162 -0.54 6.99 4.49
C PHE A 162 -1.87 6.36 4.06
N GLU A 163 -2.43 5.46 4.86
CA GLU A 163 -3.76 4.88 4.67
C GLU A 163 -4.84 5.62 5.48
N GLY A 164 -4.48 6.71 6.16
CA GLY A 164 -5.35 7.49 7.05
C GLY A 164 -5.46 6.94 8.47
N GLY A 165 -4.73 5.87 8.81
CA GLY A 165 -4.67 5.35 10.17
C GLY A 165 -3.82 6.23 11.09
N ASN A 166 -4.19 6.32 12.36
CA ASN A 166 -3.57 7.18 13.39
C ASN A 166 -3.67 8.70 13.11
N ILE A 167 -4.38 9.09 12.06
CA ILE A 167 -4.64 10.48 11.69
C ILE A 167 -6.04 10.85 12.19
N SER A 168 -6.17 11.96 12.89
CA SER A 168 -7.41 12.35 13.58
C SER A 168 -8.63 12.44 12.67
N CYS A 169 -8.45 12.93 11.43
CA CYS A 169 -9.46 13.01 10.38
C CYS A 169 -9.18 12.07 9.20
N GLY A 170 -8.24 11.13 9.38
CA GLY A 170 -7.80 10.22 8.33
C GLY A 170 -8.83 9.14 8.00
N MET A 171 -9.00 8.84 6.74
CA MET A 171 -9.94 7.83 6.23
C MET A 171 -9.37 7.08 5.01
N ALA A 172 -9.89 5.88 4.80
CA ALA A 172 -9.66 5.17 3.54
C ALA A 172 -10.26 5.95 2.36
N SER A 173 -9.75 5.71 1.15
CA SER A 173 -10.20 6.37 -0.09
C SER A 173 -11.60 5.90 -0.49
N ILE A 174 -12.63 6.49 0.10
CA ILE A 174 -14.05 6.23 -0.18
C ILE A 174 -14.77 7.51 -0.60
N PRO A 175 -15.95 7.44 -1.24
CA PRO A 175 -16.74 8.62 -1.60
C PRO A 175 -16.98 9.56 -0.42
N GLY A 176 -16.83 10.87 -0.65
CA GLY A 176 -16.95 11.92 0.36
C GLY A 176 -15.65 12.27 1.10
N VAL A 177 -14.56 11.53 0.87
CA VAL A 177 -13.25 11.78 1.50
C VAL A 177 -12.41 12.69 0.61
N ILE A 178 -11.71 13.67 1.22
CA ILE A 178 -10.80 14.59 0.51
C ILE A 178 -9.62 13.80 -0.04
N SER A 179 -9.40 13.92 -1.34
CA SER A 179 -8.30 13.25 -2.06
C SER A 179 -7.28 14.19 -2.66
N HIS A 180 -7.64 15.46 -2.89
CA HIS A 180 -6.77 16.51 -3.37
C HIS A 180 -6.98 17.79 -2.59
N VAL A 181 -5.87 18.50 -2.33
CA VAL A 181 -5.86 19.82 -1.68
C VAL A 181 -4.97 20.76 -2.51
N PHE A 182 -5.41 22.00 -2.62
CA PHE A 182 -4.69 23.07 -3.31
C PHE A 182 -4.92 24.39 -2.58
N MET A 183 -4.03 25.35 -2.73
CA MET A 183 -4.22 26.68 -2.15
C MET A 183 -4.98 27.59 -3.14
N GLU A 184 -6.02 28.23 -2.66
CA GLU A 184 -6.77 29.23 -3.41
C GLU A 184 -6.08 30.61 -3.35
N GLU A 185 -6.42 31.50 -4.28
CA GLU A 185 -5.91 32.91 -4.27
C GLU A 185 -6.25 33.65 -2.96
N THR A 186 -7.27 33.21 -2.27
CA THR A 186 -7.70 33.76 -0.97
C THR A 186 -6.74 33.41 0.19
N GLY A 187 -5.76 32.52 -0.04
CA GLY A 187 -4.87 32.00 0.99
C GLY A 187 -5.52 30.90 1.86
N LYS A 188 -6.68 30.41 1.48
CA LYS A 188 -7.33 29.24 2.10
C LYS A 188 -7.13 28.01 1.26
N ALA A 189 -7.04 26.85 1.92
CA ALA A 189 -6.97 25.59 1.19
C ALA A 189 -8.35 25.21 0.63
N GLY A 190 -8.39 25.00 -0.68
CA GLY A 190 -9.49 24.33 -1.38
C GLY A 190 -9.24 22.84 -1.46
N PHE A 191 -10.29 22.05 -1.75
CA PHE A 191 -10.15 20.59 -1.82
C PHE A 191 -11.14 19.96 -2.80
N GLN A 192 -10.83 18.72 -3.21
CA GLN A 192 -11.71 17.85 -3.97
C GLN A 192 -11.98 16.57 -3.19
N VAL A 193 -13.24 16.07 -3.26
CA VAL A 193 -13.65 14.82 -2.62
C VAL A 193 -13.83 13.70 -3.65
N ILE A 194 -13.61 12.47 -3.22
CA ILE A 194 -13.82 11.28 -4.06
C ILE A 194 -15.32 11.15 -4.37
N GLY A 195 -15.67 10.94 -5.65
CA GLY A 195 -17.05 10.73 -6.10
C GLY A 195 -17.81 12.02 -6.44
N GLU A 196 -17.15 13.18 -6.36
CA GLU A 196 -17.70 14.42 -6.91
C GLU A 196 -17.68 14.34 -8.45
N THR A 197 -18.86 14.50 -9.08
CA THR A 197 -18.95 14.66 -10.53
C THR A 197 -19.06 16.16 -10.84
N ASP A 198 -18.24 16.64 -11.76
CA ASP A 198 -18.28 18.01 -12.27
C ASP A 198 -19.72 18.33 -12.75
N GLY A 199 -20.42 19.22 -12.06
CA GLY A 199 -21.71 19.75 -12.50
C GLY A 199 -22.86 19.73 -11.49
N GLU A 200 -22.76 19.08 -10.37
CA GLU A 200 -23.78 19.19 -9.31
C GLU A 200 -23.35 20.19 -8.21
N ASN A 201 -24.09 21.29 -8.08
CA ASN A 201 -23.94 22.36 -7.08
C ASN A 201 -24.15 21.93 -5.61
N LYS A 202 -23.91 20.68 -5.27
CA LYS A 202 -23.84 20.23 -3.88
C LYS A 202 -22.38 19.97 -3.56
N LYS A 203 -21.70 20.95 -2.95
CA LYS A 203 -20.45 20.68 -2.22
C LYS A 203 -20.73 19.51 -1.27
N GLN A 204 -20.27 18.32 -1.64
CA GLN A 204 -20.42 17.16 -0.80
C GLN A 204 -19.64 17.45 0.49
N GLN A 205 -20.31 17.35 1.64
CA GLN A 205 -19.67 17.65 2.91
C GLN A 205 -18.52 16.64 3.11
N ALA A 206 -17.29 17.13 3.20
CA ALA A 206 -16.12 16.28 3.43
C ALA A 206 -16.25 15.56 4.76
N ILE A 207 -16.02 14.24 4.76
CA ILE A 207 -16.15 13.38 5.95
C ILE A 207 -14.80 12.99 6.54
N GLY A 208 -13.70 13.25 5.84
CA GLY A 208 -12.33 12.94 6.24
C GLY A 208 -11.35 13.24 5.12
N ILE A 209 -10.09 12.86 5.31
CA ILE A 209 -9.00 13.03 4.35
C ILE A 209 -8.27 11.71 4.13
N CYS A 210 -7.97 11.35 2.90
CA CYS A 210 -7.16 10.16 2.60
C CYS A 210 -5.68 10.51 2.43
N GLY A 211 -4.84 9.50 2.28
CA GLY A 211 -3.38 9.66 2.20
C GLY A 211 -2.91 10.66 1.16
N THR A 212 -3.50 10.65 -0.04
CA THR A 212 -3.12 11.59 -1.11
C THR A 212 -3.50 13.03 -0.74
N GLY A 213 -4.69 13.22 -0.19
CA GLY A 213 -5.13 14.53 0.29
C GLY A 213 -4.25 15.07 1.44
N MET A 214 -3.76 14.18 2.34
CA MET A 214 -2.83 14.58 3.39
C MET A 214 -1.47 15.05 2.84
N ILE A 215 -0.92 14.36 1.86
CA ILE A 215 0.32 14.78 1.19
C ILE A 215 0.14 16.15 0.55
N ASP A 216 -0.96 16.32 -0.18
CA ASP A 216 -1.27 17.60 -0.80
C ASP A 216 -1.39 18.72 0.25
N LEU A 217 -2.14 18.46 1.34
CA LEU A 217 -2.35 19.43 2.41
C LEU A 217 -1.01 19.85 3.06
N VAL A 218 -0.17 18.89 3.44
CA VAL A 218 1.12 19.18 4.08
C VAL A 218 2.03 19.94 3.13
N TYR A 219 2.05 19.58 1.84
CA TYR A 219 2.79 20.32 0.83
C TYR A 219 2.32 21.79 0.74
N GLU A 220 1.01 22.02 0.60
CA GLU A 220 0.44 23.37 0.50
C GLU A 220 0.71 24.20 1.76
N LEU A 221 0.53 23.63 2.95
CA LEU A 221 0.81 24.31 4.20
C LEU A 221 2.30 24.69 4.34
N ARG A 222 3.20 23.84 3.85
CA ARG A 222 4.64 24.09 3.85
C ARG A 222 5.03 25.20 2.86
N GLU A 223 4.57 25.13 1.62
CA GLU A 223 4.84 26.14 0.59
C GLU A 223 4.35 27.54 1.02
N HIS A 224 3.26 27.58 1.80
CA HIS A 224 2.70 28.84 2.31
C HIS A 224 3.21 29.20 3.73
N GLN A 225 4.27 28.56 4.19
CA GLN A 225 4.96 28.85 5.47
C GLN A 225 4.04 28.72 6.71
N MET A 226 2.98 27.93 6.62
CA MET A 226 2.11 27.64 7.76
C MET A 226 2.67 26.54 8.66
N ILE A 227 3.57 25.73 8.11
CA ILE A 227 4.34 24.70 8.83
C ILE A 227 5.81 24.74 8.39
N ASP A 228 6.71 24.51 9.36
CA ASP A 228 8.13 24.22 9.13
C ASP A 228 8.55 23.08 10.08
N GLY A 229 8.18 21.84 9.72
CA GLY A 229 8.30 20.68 10.59
C GLY A 229 7.27 20.61 11.73
N THR A 230 6.78 21.76 12.19
CA THR A 230 5.64 21.92 13.12
C THR A 230 4.75 23.04 12.62
N TYR A 231 3.52 23.11 13.11
CA TYR A 231 2.67 24.27 12.85
C TYR A 231 3.31 25.56 13.42
N SER A 232 3.07 26.67 12.74
CA SER A 232 3.25 28.00 13.31
C SER A 232 2.38 28.18 14.56
N ASP A 233 2.68 29.13 15.42
CA ASP A 233 1.97 29.38 16.68
C ASP A 233 0.45 29.47 16.51
N LEU A 234 -0.02 30.00 15.37
CA LEU A 234 -1.45 30.14 15.07
C LEU A 234 -2.20 28.80 15.02
N TYR A 235 -1.56 27.74 14.54
CA TYR A 235 -2.20 26.44 14.32
C TYR A 235 -1.66 25.34 15.24
N PHE A 236 -0.67 25.63 16.07
CA PHE A 236 0.00 24.61 16.88
C PHE A 236 -0.98 23.88 17.82
N ASP A 237 -1.78 24.62 18.55
CA ASP A 237 -2.75 24.06 19.50
C ASP A 237 -4.07 23.70 18.83
N THR A 238 -4.46 24.48 17.80
CA THR A 238 -5.79 24.33 17.19
C THR A 238 -5.81 23.38 16.01
N GLY A 239 -4.69 23.16 15.30
CA GLY A 239 -4.62 22.51 14.02
C GLY A 239 -5.25 23.33 12.88
N TYR A 240 -5.08 22.87 11.64
CA TYR A 240 -5.65 23.50 10.44
C TYR A 240 -7.02 22.89 10.11
N GLU A 241 -8.06 23.73 10.08
CA GLU A 241 -9.40 23.33 9.72
C GLU A 241 -9.61 23.45 8.20
N LEU A 242 -9.62 22.30 7.51
CA LEU A 242 -9.82 22.21 6.07
C LEU A 242 -11.32 22.19 5.71
N ALA A 243 -12.12 21.54 6.54
CA ALA A 243 -13.58 21.50 6.46
C ALA A 243 -14.17 21.28 7.87
N GLU A 244 -15.48 21.49 8.05
CA GLU A 244 -16.18 21.42 9.34
C GLU A 244 -15.80 20.16 10.18
N LYS A 245 -15.60 19.00 9.52
CA LYS A 245 -15.26 17.72 10.16
C LYS A 245 -13.83 17.26 9.88
N VAL A 246 -13.05 18.06 9.16
CA VAL A 246 -11.70 17.70 8.73
C VAL A 246 -10.70 18.72 9.28
N LYS A 247 -10.11 18.35 10.40
CA LYS A 247 -9.13 19.14 11.10
C LYS A 247 -7.82 18.36 11.21
N PHE A 248 -6.75 18.92 10.66
CA PHE A 248 -5.43 18.31 10.64
C PHE A 248 -4.57 18.93 11.75
N THR A 249 -4.15 18.10 12.70
CA THR A 249 -3.52 18.54 13.94
C THR A 249 -2.00 18.45 13.90
N GLN A 250 -1.32 19.01 14.90
CA GLN A 250 0.12 18.85 15.09
C GLN A 250 0.51 17.38 15.26
N ASN A 251 -0.35 16.58 15.91
CA ASN A 251 -0.08 15.14 16.04
C ASN A 251 -0.12 14.42 14.70
N ASP A 252 -1.02 14.80 13.81
CA ASP A 252 -1.13 14.22 12.47
C ASP A 252 0.12 14.51 11.62
N ILE A 253 0.70 15.72 11.77
CA ILE A 253 1.99 16.04 11.15
C ILE A 253 3.09 15.12 11.66
N ARG A 254 3.15 14.83 12.96
CA ARG A 254 4.16 13.93 13.55
C ARG A 254 4.01 12.50 13.05
N GLU A 255 2.78 11.99 12.97
CA GLU A 255 2.52 10.66 12.40
C GLU A 255 3.03 10.55 10.96
N LEU A 256 2.77 11.57 10.14
CA LEU A 256 3.27 11.63 8.77
C LEU A 256 4.81 11.71 8.71
N GLN A 257 5.42 12.53 9.58
CA GLN A 257 6.88 12.64 9.68
C GLN A 257 7.52 11.31 10.07
N MET A 258 6.93 10.56 11.01
CA MET A 258 7.42 9.25 11.43
C MET A 258 7.34 8.23 10.29
N ALA A 259 6.22 8.20 9.57
CA ALA A 259 6.05 7.34 8.41
C ALA A 259 7.08 7.63 7.31
N LYS A 260 7.27 8.93 6.98
CA LYS A 260 8.28 9.39 6.02
C LYS A 260 9.70 9.04 6.47
N ALA A 261 10.03 9.24 7.74
CA ALA A 261 11.34 8.91 8.29
C ALA A 261 11.65 7.42 8.22
N ALA A 262 10.66 6.55 8.47
CA ALA A 262 10.81 5.11 8.34
C ALA A 262 11.12 4.69 6.89
N ILE A 263 10.41 5.26 5.90
CA ILE A 263 10.67 5.02 4.49
C ILE A 263 12.06 5.52 4.11
N ARG A 264 12.42 6.73 4.51
CA ARG A 264 13.74 7.31 4.23
C ARG A 264 14.86 6.46 4.81
N ALA A 265 14.74 6.00 6.05
CA ALA A 265 15.71 5.11 6.68
C ALA A 265 15.88 3.80 5.90
N GLY A 266 14.79 3.22 5.39
CA GLY A 266 14.85 2.04 4.54
C GLY A 266 15.62 2.28 3.25
N VAL A 267 15.35 3.39 2.57
CA VAL A 267 16.08 3.79 1.35
C VAL A 267 17.57 3.99 1.64
N ASP A 268 17.91 4.74 2.70
CA ASP A 268 19.30 5.00 3.08
C ASP A 268 20.08 3.71 3.39
N ILE A 269 19.42 2.73 4.04
CA ILE A 269 20.02 1.40 4.29
C ILE A 269 20.28 0.67 2.98
N LEU A 270 19.33 0.69 2.03
CA LEU A 270 19.48 0.02 0.74
C LEU A 270 20.61 0.64 -0.08
N VAL A 271 20.65 1.97 -0.18
CA VAL A 271 21.72 2.73 -0.89
C VAL A 271 23.09 2.42 -0.28
N LYS A 272 23.18 2.47 1.05
CA LYS A 272 24.42 2.10 1.76
C LYS A 272 24.84 0.65 1.51
N LYS A 273 23.88 -0.29 1.50
CA LYS A 273 24.15 -1.72 1.22
C LYS A 273 24.58 -1.95 -0.21
N ALA A 274 24.03 -1.22 -1.17
CA ALA A 274 24.42 -1.27 -2.57
C ALA A 274 25.81 -0.65 -2.82
N GLY A 275 26.29 0.19 -1.90
CA GLY A 275 27.57 0.89 -2.03
C GLY A 275 27.57 1.98 -3.10
N ILE A 276 26.41 2.58 -3.36
CA ILE A 276 26.20 3.64 -4.36
C ILE A 276 25.82 4.96 -3.69
N ALA A 277 25.89 6.05 -4.44
CA ALA A 277 25.29 7.32 -4.07
C ALA A 277 23.82 7.38 -4.54
N PHE A 278 23.02 8.25 -3.93
CA PHE A 278 21.59 8.33 -4.25
C PHE A 278 21.32 8.83 -5.69
N ASP A 279 22.19 9.66 -6.22
CA ASP A 279 22.16 10.18 -7.60
C ASP A 279 22.54 9.14 -8.66
N GLU A 280 23.03 7.96 -8.25
CA GLU A 280 23.27 6.81 -9.15
C GLU A 280 22.01 5.95 -9.34
N VAL A 281 20.87 6.33 -8.72
CA VAL A 281 19.58 5.67 -8.92
C VAL A 281 18.89 6.25 -10.14
N ASP A 282 18.80 5.48 -11.22
CA ASP A 282 18.23 5.93 -12.50
C ASP A 282 16.73 6.23 -12.42
N ASN A 283 15.98 5.38 -11.72
CA ASN A 283 14.53 5.53 -11.60
C ASN A 283 14.05 5.12 -10.20
N CYS A 284 13.04 5.86 -9.70
CA CYS A 284 12.28 5.52 -8.53
C CYS A 284 10.83 5.22 -8.94
N TYR A 285 10.36 4.02 -8.64
CA TYR A 285 9.00 3.57 -8.92
C TYR A 285 8.18 3.51 -7.63
N LEU A 286 6.99 4.11 -7.66
CA LEU A 286 6.02 3.99 -6.58
C LEU A 286 4.97 2.97 -6.95
N ALA A 287 4.75 1.99 -6.09
CA ALA A 287 3.74 0.95 -6.20
C ALA A 287 2.68 1.08 -5.11
N GLY A 288 1.71 0.17 -5.13
CA GLY A 288 0.59 0.16 -4.19
C GLY A 288 -0.55 1.09 -4.56
N GLY A 289 -1.66 0.96 -3.86
CA GLY A 289 -2.85 1.79 -4.10
C GLY A 289 -2.64 3.27 -3.86
N PHE A 290 -1.81 3.61 -2.88
CA PHE A 290 -1.40 4.97 -2.56
C PHE A 290 -0.53 5.57 -3.69
N GLY A 291 0.49 4.83 -4.15
CA GLY A 291 1.42 5.28 -5.18
C GLY A 291 0.79 5.62 -6.53
N THR A 292 -0.38 5.01 -6.87
CA THR A 292 -1.06 5.27 -8.15
C THR A 292 -1.81 6.60 -8.22
N LYS A 293 -2.08 7.23 -7.09
CA LYS A 293 -2.91 8.44 -6.98
C LYS A 293 -2.19 9.65 -6.39
N ILE A 294 -0.99 9.45 -5.89
CA ILE A 294 -0.19 10.51 -5.27
C ILE A 294 0.29 11.52 -6.33
N ASP A 295 0.26 12.81 -5.99
CA ASP A 295 0.97 13.83 -6.74
C ASP A 295 2.47 13.72 -6.41
N ILE A 296 3.26 13.27 -7.39
CA ILE A 296 4.70 13.03 -7.22
C ILE A 296 5.45 14.32 -6.89
N LYS A 297 5.05 15.46 -7.48
CA LYS A 297 5.68 16.75 -7.22
C LYS A 297 5.47 17.19 -5.77
N LYS A 298 4.23 17.07 -5.29
CA LYS A 298 3.91 17.40 -3.90
C LYS A 298 4.56 16.43 -2.91
N ALA A 299 4.56 15.14 -3.23
CA ALA A 299 5.22 14.13 -2.40
C ALA A 299 6.74 14.33 -2.29
N ALA A 300 7.39 14.79 -3.35
CA ALA A 300 8.81 15.11 -3.34
C ALA A 300 9.13 16.41 -2.60
N GLY A 301 8.14 17.29 -2.44
CA GLY A 301 8.28 18.59 -1.78
C GLY A 301 8.09 18.57 -0.26
N ILE A 302 7.67 17.45 0.33
CA ILE A 302 7.43 17.34 1.79
C ILE A 302 8.56 16.64 2.53
#